data_cb41c5995cc9633077645ee1a3dc71e1
#
_entry.id   cb41c5995cc9633077645ee1a3dc71e1
#
_cell.length_a   1.000
_cell.length_b   1.000
_cell.length_c   1.000
_cell.angle_alpha   90.00
_cell.angle_beta   90.00
_cell.angle_gamma   90.00
#
_symmetry.space_group_name_H-M   'P 1'
#
loop_
_entity.id
_entity.type
_entity.pdbx_description
1 polymer ?
#
loop_
_entity_poly.entity_id
_entity_poly.type
_entity_poly.pdbx_seq_one_letter_code
_entity_poly.pdbx_strand_id
1 'polypeptide(L)'
;MAEIVAAAGVPHTPAFPGLVAREGPDSETAQLYGQIRAHLEEADVLVMFDSDHLNTFFFDNLPALSVPLAASAPGTNDGTPGMNNRTVPLAAGLGTEVLAGLTERGYYPSRTAKLSMDHSVMVPLHFLDPGERMTLLPIYLNGLAPPLPGAARCLALGADVGAIVEAWDSPLKVALVASGSFSLEVGGPRIADNAIAGVPDVEWVKHVSQRLKQGQAAELVAEATSDRMRAAGNVGGELLNWIALLGAVGPRPVEVLEQQAHLGHSYAAWTWS
;
A
#
# COMPACT_ATOMS: atom_id res chain seq x y z
N MET A 1 -2.20 -4.47 -24.88
CA MET A 1 -1.51 -4.71 -23.60
C MET A 1 -1.86 -3.56 -22.69
N ALA A 2 -2.00 -3.78 -21.41
CA ALA A 2 -2.26 -2.73 -20.44
C ALA A 2 -1.05 -1.78 -20.35
N GLU A 3 -1.33 -0.54 -19.94
CA GLU A 3 -0.30 0.49 -19.78
C GLU A 3 -0.23 0.88 -18.29
N ILE A 4 0.96 0.82 -17.70
CA ILE A 4 1.19 1.41 -16.39
C ILE A 4 1.45 2.90 -16.61
N VAL A 5 0.62 3.76 -16.03
CA VAL A 5 0.68 5.21 -16.24
C VAL A 5 1.27 5.96 -15.06
N ALA A 6 1.13 5.44 -13.85
CA ALA A 6 1.62 6.09 -12.64
C ALA A 6 1.84 5.09 -11.49
N ALA A 7 2.57 5.52 -10.49
CA ALA A 7 2.63 4.85 -9.20
C ALA A 7 2.56 5.86 -8.05
N ALA A 8 2.07 5.40 -6.90
CA ALA A 8 2.03 6.21 -5.69
C ALA A 8 2.25 5.39 -4.42
N GLY A 9 2.85 6.02 -3.43
CA GLY A 9 2.89 5.51 -2.07
C GLY A 9 2.17 6.47 -1.14
N VAL A 10 1.29 5.96 -0.27
CA VAL A 10 0.49 6.75 0.65
C VAL A 10 0.32 6.06 2.00
N PRO A 11 0.14 6.80 3.10
CA PRO A 11 -0.30 6.22 4.37
C PRO A 11 -1.79 5.82 4.32
N HIS A 12 -2.26 5.11 5.37
CA HIS A 12 -3.68 4.77 5.52
C HIS A 12 -4.19 5.01 6.94
N THR A 13 -3.70 6.02 7.59
CA THR A 13 -4.10 6.34 8.98
C THR A 13 -5.62 6.45 9.11
N PRO A 14 -6.29 5.65 9.96
CA PRO A 14 -7.75 5.60 10.06
C PRO A 14 -8.39 6.94 10.42
N ALA A 15 -7.66 7.82 11.12
CA ALA A 15 -8.16 9.13 11.53
C ALA A 15 -8.29 10.15 10.39
N PHE A 16 -7.65 9.94 9.25
CA PHE A 16 -7.56 10.93 8.17
C PHE A 16 -8.91 11.36 7.58
N PRO A 17 -9.85 10.46 7.25
CA PRO A 17 -11.15 10.90 6.72
C PRO A 17 -11.90 11.81 7.71
N GLY A 18 -11.90 11.46 9.01
CA GLY A 18 -12.51 12.29 10.04
C GLY A 18 -11.78 13.62 10.29
N LEU A 19 -10.45 13.64 10.13
CA LEU A 19 -9.65 14.85 10.21
C LEU A 19 -10.05 15.80 9.06
N VAL A 20 -10.02 15.32 7.83
CA VAL A 20 -10.39 16.11 6.64
C VAL A 20 -11.86 16.57 6.70
N ALA A 21 -12.77 15.73 7.19
CA ALA A 21 -14.16 16.13 7.38
C ALA A 21 -14.33 17.30 8.36
N ARG A 22 -13.45 17.44 9.37
CA ARG A 22 -13.49 18.54 10.35
C ARG A 22 -12.75 19.78 9.85
N GLU A 23 -11.59 19.61 9.22
CA GLU A 23 -10.66 20.70 8.88
C GLU A 23 -10.91 21.25 7.47
N GLY A 24 -11.64 20.49 6.65
CA GLY A 24 -11.98 20.86 5.28
C GLY A 24 -10.94 20.48 4.24
N PRO A 25 -11.21 20.83 2.97
CA PRO A 25 -10.37 20.45 1.82
C PRO A 25 -8.99 21.11 1.82
N ASP A 26 -8.79 22.18 2.60
CA ASP A 26 -7.52 22.89 2.71
C ASP A 26 -6.59 22.29 3.78
N SER A 27 -7.01 21.23 4.47
CA SER A 27 -6.15 20.52 5.42
C SER A 27 -4.94 19.92 4.73
N GLU A 28 -3.80 19.83 5.42
CA GLU A 28 -2.56 19.27 4.89
C GLU A 28 -2.76 17.86 4.30
N THR A 29 -3.49 16.99 5.01
CA THR A 29 -3.82 15.64 4.54
C THR A 29 -4.60 15.66 3.23
N ALA A 30 -5.61 16.53 3.10
CA ALA A 30 -6.40 16.64 1.87
C ALA A 30 -5.56 17.15 0.69
N GLN A 31 -4.67 18.12 0.95
CA GLN A 31 -3.76 18.67 -0.07
C GLN A 31 -2.75 17.61 -0.53
N LEU A 32 -2.11 16.88 0.39
CA LEU A 32 -1.15 15.83 0.05
C LEU A 32 -1.79 14.70 -0.76
N TYR A 33 -2.94 14.20 -0.33
CA TYR A 33 -3.68 13.22 -1.12
C TYR A 33 -4.16 13.78 -2.47
N GLY A 34 -4.53 15.06 -2.52
CA GLY A 34 -4.90 15.76 -3.76
C GLY A 34 -3.76 15.81 -4.77
N GLN A 35 -2.54 16.09 -4.32
CA GLN A 35 -1.34 16.05 -5.15
C GLN A 35 -1.10 14.64 -5.71
N ILE A 36 -1.14 13.62 -4.85
CA ILE A 36 -0.94 12.23 -5.29
C ILE A 36 -2.03 11.82 -6.28
N ARG A 37 -3.30 12.13 -5.99
CA ARG A 37 -4.43 11.78 -6.85
C ARG A 37 -4.27 12.35 -8.27
N ALA A 38 -3.74 13.56 -8.41
CA ALA A 38 -3.52 14.18 -9.72
C ALA A 38 -2.63 13.34 -10.65
N HIS A 39 -1.68 12.58 -10.11
CA HIS A 39 -0.85 11.64 -10.88
C HIS A 39 -1.60 10.39 -11.32
N LEU A 40 -2.73 10.06 -10.69
CA LEU A 40 -3.48 8.82 -10.95
C LEU A 40 -4.74 9.05 -11.80
N GLU A 41 -5.01 10.26 -12.27
CA GLU A 41 -6.26 10.64 -12.95
C GLU A 41 -6.57 9.82 -14.20
N GLU A 42 -5.54 9.36 -14.92
CA GLU A 42 -5.70 8.58 -16.15
C GLU A 42 -5.94 7.09 -15.89
N ALA A 43 -5.80 6.60 -14.66
CA ALA A 43 -5.92 5.18 -14.37
C ALA A 43 -7.38 4.70 -14.36
N ASP A 44 -7.59 3.50 -14.91
CA ASP A 44 -8.84 2.75 -14.86
C ASP A 44 -8.79 1.68 -13.75
N VAL A 45 -7.58 1.23 -13.41
CA VAL A 45 -7.32 0.16 -12.44
C VAL A 45 -6.25 0.61 -11.45
N LEU A 46 -6.51 0.37 -10.16
CA LEU A 46 -5.47 0.46 -9.11
C LEU A 46 -4.99 -0.94 -8.73
N VAL A 47 -3.70 -1.20 -8.85
CA VAL A 47 -3.05 -2.36 -8.21
C VAL A 47 -2.42 -1.87 -6.93
N MET A 48 -2.88 -2.35 -5.78
CA MET A 48 -2.45 -1.85 -4.47
C MET A 48 -1.73 -2.93 -3.67
N PHE A 49 -0.46 -2.68 -3.36
CA PHE A 49 0.28 -3.47 -2.36
C PHE A 49 -0.11 -3.00 -0.97
N ASP A 50 -0.57 -3.93 -0.15
CA ASP A 50 -1.23 -3.62 1.09
C ASP A 50 -1.05 -4.72 2.16
N SER A 51 -1.42 -4.44 3.39
CA SER A 51 -1.40 -5.39 4.51
C SER A 51 -2.77 -5.40 5.20
N ASP A 52 -3.41 -6.56 5.26
CA ASP A 52 -4.69 -6.72 5.97
C ASP A 52 -4.48 -6.63 7.48
N HIS A 53 -5.27 -5.81 8.17
CA HIS A 53 -5.19 -5.61 9.62
C HIS A 53 -6.10 -6.56 10.41
N LEU A 54 -5.97 -7.85 10.14
CA LEU A 54 -6.74 -8.91 10.78
C LEU A 54 -8.26 -8.78 10.53
N ASN A 55 -8.61 -8.32 9.34
CA ASN A 55 -10.01 -8.17 8.91
C ASN A 55 -10.46 -9.35 8.03
N THR A 56 -9.63 -9.75 7.07
CA THR A 56 -9.83 -10.94 6.24
C THR A 56 -9.00 -12.12 6.72
N PHE A 57 -7.77 -11.88 7.11
CA PHE A 57 -6.82 -12.90 7.57
C PHE A 57 -6.53 -12.71 9.05
N PHE A 58 -6.55 -13.81 9.81
CA PHE A 58 -6.25 -13.82 11.23
C PHE A 58 -4.95 -14.58 11.50
N PHE A 59 -4.40 -14.45 12.71
CA PHE A 59 -3.11 -15.06 13.08
C PHE A 59 -3.03 -16.57 12.90
N ASP A 60 -4.17 -17.26 12.89
CA ASP A 60 -4.27 -18.70 12.63
C ASP A 60 -4.21 -19.06 11.14
N ASN A 61 -4.39 -18.07 10.25
CA ASN A 61 -4.39 -18.25 8.79
C ASN A 61 -3.93 -16.99 8.05
N LEU A 62 -2.79 -16.42 8.43
CA LEU A 62 -2.24 -15.21 7.81
C LEU A 62 -1.26 -15.59 6.69
N PRO A 63 -1.63 -15.41 5.41
CA PRO A 63 -0.75 -15.74 4.30
C PRO A 63 0.40 -14.72 4.16
N ALA A 64 1.57 -15.15 3.73
CA ALA A 64 2.68 -14.26 3.40
C ALA A 64 2.36 -13.35 2.20
N LEU A 65 1.53 -13.84 1.27
CA LEU A 65 1.09 -13.16 0.05
C LEU A 65 -0.31 -13.67 -0.31
N SER A 66 -1.23 -12.78 -0.65
CA SER A 66 -2.56 -13.15 -1.15
C SER A 66 -2.99 -12.30 -2.33
N VAL A 67 -3.68 -12.94 -3.30
CA VAL A 67 -4.28 -12.28 -4.46
C VAL A 67 -5.77 -12.64 -4.51
N PRO A 68 -6.68 -11.66 -4.43
CA PRO A 68 -8.12 -11.92 -4.50
C PRO A 68 -8.60 -12.16 -5.93
N LEU A 69 -9.57 -13.05 -6.06
CA LEU A 69 -10.23 -13.39 -7.32
C LEU A 69 -11.74 -13.17 -7.29
N ALA A 70 -12.24 -12.26 -6.47
CA ALA A 70 -13.64 -11.86 -6.46
C ALA A 70 -13.89 -10.75 -7.48
N ALA A 71 -15.12 -10.64 -7.98
CA ALA A 71 -15.52 -9.53 -8.86
C ALA A 71 -15.73 -8.22 -8.08
N SER A 72 -16.04 -8.31 -6.80
CA SER A 72 -16.17 -7.19 -5.88
C SER A 72 -16.00 -7.66 -4.44
N ALA A 73 -15.74 -6.74 -3.54
CA ALA A 73 -15.64 -7.03 -2.11
C ALA A 73 -16.20 -5.88 -1.27
N PRO A 74 -16.75 -6.17 -0.07
CA PRO A 74 -17.09 -5.12 0.88
C PRO A 74 -15.83 -4.44 1.39
N GLY A 75 -15.87 -3.11 1.44
CA GLY A 75 -14.90 -2.28 2.13
C GLY A 75 -15.55 -1.67 3.37
N THR A 76 -14.93 -1.85 4.52
CA THR A 76 -15.43 -1.34 5.80
C THR A 76 -14.80 0.00 6.12
N ASN A 77 -15.52 0.82 6.85
CA ASN A 77 -14.97 2.07 7.38
C ASN A 77 -14.25 1.90 8.73
N ASP A 78 -14.25 0.70 9.31
CA ASP A 78 -13.65 0.37 10.60
C ASP A 78 -14.02 1.33 11.74
N GLY A 79 -15.24 1.87 11.69
CA GLY A 79 -15.69 2.91 12.61
C GLY A 79 -15.04 4.28 12.37
N THR A 80 -14.32 4.47 11.26
CA THR A 80 -13.66 5.73 10.89
C THR A 80 -14.68 6.81 10.55
N PRO A 81 -14.73 7.93 11.28
CA PRO A 81 -15.61 9.05 10.94
C PRO A 81 -15.24 9.63 9.54
N GLY A 82 -16.24 10.10 8.81
CA GLY A 82 -16.02 10.75 7.50
C GLY A 82 -15.83 9.79 6.32
N MET A 83 -15.83 8.49 6.55
CA MET A 83 -15.74 7.46 5.52
C MET A 83 -16.92 6.49 5.61
N ASN A 84 -17.47 6.10 4.47
CA ASN A 84 -18.59 5.17 4.38
C ASN A 84 -18.13 3.76 4.03
N ASN A 85 -18.88 2.75 4.50
CA ASN A 85 -18.78 1.40 3.94
C ASN A 85 -19.25 1.42 2.49
N ARG A 86 -18.56 0.66 1.62
CA ARG A 86 -19.00 0.50 0.23
C ARG A 86 -18.58 -0.86 -0.33
N THR A 87 -19.21 -1.27 -1.42
CA THR A 87 -18.75 -2.41 -2.22
C THR A 87 -17.78 -1.87 -3.27
N VAL A 88 -16.56 -2.41 -3.29
CA VAL A 88 -15.51 -2.00 -4.23
C VAL A 88 -15.46 -3.01 -5.38
N PRO A 89 -15.54 -2.57 -6.65
CA PRO A 89 -15.34 -3.44 -7.80
C PRO A 89 -13.88 -3.87 -7.89
N LEU A 90 -13.63 -5.16 -8.12
CA LEU A 90 -12.28 -5.72 -8.23
C LEU A 90 -11.93 -6.08 -9.67
N ALA A 91 -10.67 -5.89 -10.05
CA ALA A 91 -10.11 -6.25 -11.35
C ALA A 91 -9.81 -7.77 -11.41
N ALA A 92 -10.87 -8.62 -11.32
CA ALA A 92 -10.73 -10.07 -11.21
C ALA A 92 -10.00 -10.71 -12.38
N GLY A 93 -10.12 -10.15 -13.61
CA GLY A 93 -9.37 -10.60 -14.78
C GLY A 93 -7.87 -10.42 -14.56
N LEU A 94 -7.43 -9.22 -14.18
CA LEU A 94 -6.03 -8.96 -13.84
C LEU A 94 -5.58 -9.81 -12.64
N GLY A 95 -6.42 -9.98 -11.62
CA GLY A 95 -6.13 -10.85 -10.48
C GLY A 95 -5.82 -12.29 -10.90
N THR A 96 -6.51 -12.82 -11.91
CA THR A 96 -6.25 -14.15 -12.47
C THR A 96 -4.88 -14.21 -13.15
N GLU A 97 -4.53 -13.22 -13.96
CA GLU A 97 -3.21 -13.14 -14.63
C GLU A 97 -2.08 -12.98 -13.61
N VAL A 98 -2.26 -12.12 -12.60
CA VAL A 98 -1.27 -11.93 -11.53
C VAL A 98 -1.08 -13.23 -10.73
N LEU A 99 -2.15 -13.91 -10.35
CA LEU A 99 -2.05 -15.18 -9.62
C LEU A 99 -1.31 -16.25 -10.44
N ALA A 100 -1.67 -16.41 -11.72
CA ALA A 100 -1.04 -17.38 -12.61
C ALA A 100 0.44 -17.03 -12.83
N GLY A 101 0.73 -15.80 -13.24
CA GLY A 101 2.08 -15.35 -13.54
C GLY A 101 3.02 -15.38 -12.34
N LEU A 102 2.55 -15.06 -11.14
CA LEU A 102 3.34 -15.20 -9.92
C LEU A 102 3.59 -16.67 -9.57
N THR A 103 2.61 -17.55 -9.79
CA THR A 103 2.79 -19.00 -9.55
C THR A 103 3.86 -19.58 -10.46
N GLU A 104 3.85 -19.22 -11.75
CA GLU A 104 4.88 -19.63 -12.72
C GLU A 104 6.29 -19.14 -12.34
N ARG A 105 6.40 -17.99 -11.66
CA ARG A 105 7.65 -17.42 -11.17
C ARG A 105 8.08 -17.95 -9.79
N GLY A 106 7.37 -18.97 -9.28
CA GLY A 106 7.73 -19.64 -8.02
C GLY A 106 7.32 -18.87 -6.77
N TYR A 107 6.35 -17.96 -6.88
CA TYR A 107 5.57 -17.50 -5.73
C TYR A 107 4.37 -18.44 -5.54
N TYR A 108 3.84 -18.50 -4.36
CA TYR A 108 2.66 -19.33 -4.06
C TYR A 108 1.63 -18.45 -3.31
N PRO A 109 0.99 -17.49 -4.02
CA PRO A 109 0.00 -16.62 -3.40
C PRO A 109 -1.18 -17.43 -2.87
N SER A 110 -1.71 -17.06 -1.71
CA SER A 110 -3.02 -17.51 -1.29
C SER A 110 -4.07 -16.93 -2.23
N ARG A 111 -4.94 -17.80 -2.74
CA ARG A 111 -6.10 -17.40 -3.54
C ARG A 111 -7.24 -17.04 -2.61
N THR A 112 -7.73 -15.79 -2.66
CA THR A 112 -8.79 -15.33 -1.78
C THR A 112 -10.06 -15.02 -2.58
N ALA A 113 -11.13 -15.77 -2.32
CA ALA A 113 -12.43 -15.58 -2.99
C ALA A 113 -13.43 -14.78 -2.14
N LYS A 114 -13.21 -14.72 -0.83
CA LYS A 114 -14.00 -13.93 0.11
C LYS A 114 -13.06 -13.04 0.91
N LEU A 115 -13.23 -11.74 0.82
CA LEU A 115 -12.45 -10.77 1.55
C LEU A 115 -13.36 -9.62 1.98
N SER A 116 -12.94 -8.93 3.01
CA SER A 116 -13.46 -7.64 3.43
C SER A 116 -12.26 -6.71 3.55
N MET A 117 -12.28 -5.56 2.91
CA MET A 117 -11.17 -4.60 2.95
C MET A 117 -11.36 -3.67 4.12
N ASP A 118 -10.28 -3.46 4.86
CA ASP A 118 -10.22 -2.56 6.01
C ASP A 118 -9.70 -1.15 5.63
N HIS A 119 -9.38 -0.34 6.62
CA HIS A 119 -8.89 1.02 6.44
C HIS A 119 -7.59 1.09 5.61
N SER A 120 -6.78 0.04 5.58
CA SER A 120 -5.53 0.01 4.82
C SER A 120 -5.74 0.18 3.32
N VAL A 121 -6.86 -0.34 2.82
CA VAL A 121 -7.34 -0.16 1.44
C VAL A 121 -8.31 1.02 1.35
N MET A 122 -9.25 1.11 2.30
CA MET A 122 -10.38 2.02 2.19
C MET A 122 -10.00 3.48 2.39
N VAL A 123 -9.02 3.80 3.25
CA VAL A 123 -8.54 5.18 3.43
C VAL A 123 -7.84 5.69 2.18
N PRO A 124 -6.87 4.98 1.57
CA PRO A 124 -6.35 5.37 0.27
C PRO A 124 -7.43 5.55 -0.80
N LEU A 125 -8.34 4.60 -0.96
CA LEU A 125 -9.41 4.71 -1.96
C LEU A 125 -10.34 5.92 -1.73
N HIS A 126 -10.65 6.25 -0.47
CA HIS A 126 -11.46 7.42 -0.13
C HIS A 126 -10.88 8.72 -0.70
N PHE A 127 -9.56 8.84 -0.70
CA PHE A 127 -8.87 10.05 -1.17
C PHE A 127 -8.42 9.98 -2.64
N LEU A 128 -7.97 8.81 -3.10
CA LEU A 128 -7.41 8.64 -4.44
C LEU A 128 -8.50 8.43 -5.50
N ASP A 129 -9.62 7.79 -5.14
CA ASP A 129 -10.75 7.53 -6.02
C ASP A 129 -12.10 7.94 -5.41
N PRO A 130 -12.29 9.23 -5.07
CA PRO A 130 -13.54 9.71 -4.47
C PRO A 130 -14.75 9.59 -5.40
N GLY A 131 -14.51 9.48 -6.71
CA GLY A 131 -15.54 9.27 -7.73
C GLY A 131 -15.91 7.81 -7.98
N GLU A 132 -15.27 6.87 -7.29
CA GLU A 132 -15.50 5.43 -7.41
C GLU A 132 -15.43 4.91 -8.87
N ARG A 133 -14.49 5.44 -9.65
CA ARG A 133 -14.34 5.17 -11.09
C ARG A 133 -13.47 3.94 -11.38
N MET A 134 -12.51 3.67 -10.49
CA MET A 134 -11.47 2.68 -10.74
C MET A 134 -11.88 1.31 -10.20
N THR A 135 -11.42 0.26 -10.86
CA THR A 135 -11.42 -1.08 -10.27
C THR A 135 -10.14 -1.31 -9.50
N LEU A 136 -10.19 -2.18 -8.50
CA LEU A 136 -9.06 -2.43 -7.60
C LEU A 136 -8.55 -3.86 -7.72
N LEU A 137 -7.23 -4.05 -7.69
CA LEU A 137 -6.59 -5.32 -7.37
C LEU A 137 -5.72 -5.13 -6.12
N PRO A 138 -6.19 -5.47 -4.91
CA PRO A 138 -5.33 -5.48 -3.74
C PRO A 138 -4.42 -6.71 -3.79
N ILE A 139 -3.15 -6.54 -3.47
CA ILE A 139 -2.15 -7.60 -3.31
C ILE A 139 -1.67 -7.52 -1.87
N TYR A 140 -2.16 -8.45 -1.04
CA TYR A 140 -1.86 -8.44 0.38
C TYR A 140 -0.50 -9.08 0.67
N LEU A 141 0.35 -8.34 1.38
CA LEU A 141 1.60 -8.79 1.95
C LEU A 141 1.49 -8.84 3.47
N ASN A 142 2.04 -9.88 4.09
CA ASN A 142 2.12 -9.91 5.55
C ASN A 142 3.15 -8.89 6.05
N GLY A 143 2.70 -7.72 6.45
CA GLY A 143 3.49 -6.68 7.12
C GLY A 143 3.38 -6.70 8.65
N LEU A 144 2.54 -7.57 9.24
CA LEU A 144 2.13 -7.47 10.64
C LEU A 144 2.80 -8.51 11.56
N ALA A 145 2.76 -9.78 11.17
CA ALA A 145 3.12 -10.86 12.08
C ALA A 145 4.30 -11.71 11.54
N PRO A 146 5.36 -11.90 12.35
CA PRO A 146 6.47 -12.78 11.97
C PRO A 146 6.02 -14.23 11.74
N PRO A 147 6.65 -14.92 10.76
CA PRO A 147 7.76 -14.44 9.92
C PRO A 147 7.28 -13.52 8.80
N LEU A 148 7.91 -12.34 8.66
CA LEU A 148 7.63 -11.42 7.57
C LEU A 148 8.29 -11.91 6.27
N PRO A 149 7.70 -11.61 5.09
CA PRO A 149 8.40 -11.75 3.82
C PRO A 149 9.72 -10.97 3.81
N GLY A 150 10.76 -11.52 3.17
CA GLY A 150 12.03 -10.80 3.05
C GLY A 150 11.92 -9.61 2.08
N ALA A 151 12.53 -8.47 2.42
CA ALA A 151 12.50 -7.26 1.62
C ALA A 151 12.96 -7.48 0.16
N ALA A 152 14.04 -8.23 -0.05
CA ALA A 152 14.51 -8.59 -1.39
C ALA A 152 13.47 -9.39 -2.19
N ARG A 153 12.69 -10.27 -1.51
CA ARG A 153 11.63 -11.02 -2.16
C ARG A 153 10.44 -10.13 -2.52
N CYS A 154 10.13 -9.13 -1.69
CA CYS A 154 9.08 -8.15 -1.98
C CYS A 154 9.48 -7.25 -3.14
N LEU A 155 10.74 -6.81 -3.24
CA LEU A 155 11.24 -6.05 -4.40
C LEU A 155 11.09 -6.87 -5.70
N ALA A 156 11.53 -8.13 -5.69
CA ALA A 156 11.40 -9.03 -6.85
C ALA A 156 9.92 -9.27 -7.20
N LEU A 157 9.06 -9.50 -6.20
CA LEU A 157 7.62 -9.63 -6.38
C LEU A 157 7.02 -8.43 -7.10
N GLY A 158 7.39 -7.23 -6.68
CA GLY A 158 6.89 -6.00 -7.31
C GLY A 158 7.29 -5.90 -8.77
N ALA A 159 8.57 -6.19 -9.12
CA ALA A 159 9.04 -6.22 -10.49
C ALA A 159 8.28 -7.25 -11.35
N ASP A 160 8.01 -8.44 -10.80
CA ASP A 160 7.23 -9.47 -11.46
C ASP A 160 5.76 -9.07 -11.65
N VAL A 161 5.14 -8.42 -10.67
CA VAL A 161 3.77 -7.87 -10.78
C VAL A 161 3.73 -6.81 -11.87
N GLY A 162 4.68 -5.87 -11.90
CA GLY A 162 4.77 -4.86 -12.96
C GLY A 162 4.85 -5.48 -14.36
N ALA A 163 5.72 -6.46 -14.54
CA ALA A 163 5.87 -7.18 -15.82
C ALA A 163 4.59 -7.95 -16.23
N ILE A 164 3.85 -8.53 -15.27
CA ILE A 164 2.58 -9.21 -15.54
C ILE A 164 1.51 -8.19 -15.94
N VAL A 165 1.44 -7.05 -15.27
CA VAL A 165 0.50 -5.96 -15.60
C VAL A 165 0.76 -5.46 -17.02
N GLU A 166 2.01 -5.17 -17.38
CA GLU A 166 2.38 -4.71 -18.73
C GLU A 166 2.06 -5.75 -19.81
N ALA A 167 2.16 -7.05 -19.49
CA ALA A 167 1.84 -8.14 -20.41
C ALA A 167 0.33 -8.43 -20.52
N TRP A 168 -0.49 -7.88 -19.62
CA TRP A 168 -1.93 -8.13 -19.62
C TRP A 168 -2.60 -7.61 -20.89
N ASP A 169 -3.34 -8.49 -21.59
CA ASP A 169 -4.05 -8.12 -22.81
C ASP A 169 -5.33 -7.35 -22.49
N SER A 170 -5.17 -6.06 -22.28
CA SER A 170 -6.23 -5.12 -21.93
C SER A 170 -5.89 -3.73 -22.43
N PRO A 171 -6.86 -2.91 -22.85
CA PRO A 171 -6.64 -1.49 -23.18
C PRO A 171 -6.62 -0.58 -21.95
N LEU A 172 -6.79 -1.12 -20.73
CA LEU A 172 -6.93 -0.33 -19.52
C LEU A 172 -5.59 0.24 -19.05
N LYS A 173 -5.67 1.45 -18.48
CA LYS A 173 -4.56 2.13 -17.83
C LYS A 173 -4.50 1.74 -16.35
N VAL A 174 -3.32 1.41 -15.88
CA VAL A 174 -3.09 0.89 -14.53
C VAL A 174 -2.21 1.84 -13.74
N ALA A 175 -2.60 2.15 -12.51
CA ALA A 175 -1.72 2.76 -11.53
C ALA A 175 -1.36 1.75 -10.44
N LEU A 176 -0.11 1.82 -9.97
CA LEU A 176 0.40 0.99 -8.89
C LEU A 176 0.42 1.81 -7.60
N VAL A 177 -0.07 1.25 -6.50
CA VAL A 177 -0.12 1.95 -5.22
C VAL A 177 0.50 1.08 -4.13
N ALA A 178 1.26 1.69 -3.22
CA ALA A 178 1.62 1.09 -1.95
C ALA A 178 0.91 1.83 -0.81
N SER A 179 0.37 1.07 0.12
CA SER A 179 -0.30 1.59 1.30
C SER A 179 0.46 1.18 2.57
N GLY A 180 0.83 2.15 3.44
CA GLY A 180 1.50 1.83 4.69
C GLY A 180 2.39 2.91 5.26
N SER A 181 2.83 2.65 6.51
CA SER A 181 3.72 3.49 7.28
C SER A 181 5.12 2.85 7.40
N PHE A 182 6.15 3.67 7.71
CA PHE A 182 7.52 3.18 7.88
C PHE A 182 7.88 2.95 9.35
N SER A 183 7.23 3.69 10.25
CA SER A 183 7.39 3.54 11.70
C SER A 183 6.07 3.84 12.38
N LEU A 184 5.45 2.80 12.94
CA LEU A 184 4.21 2.96 13.69
C LEU A 184 4.06 1.82 14.70
N GLU A 185 3.66 2.17 15.92
CA GLU A 185 3.25 1.25 16.98
C GLU A 185 1.79 1.51 17.32
N VAL A 186 0.96 0.47 17.27
CA VAL A 186 -0.46 0.54 17.61
C VAL A 186 -0.73 -0.40 18.79
N GLY A 187 -1.28 0.14 19.89
CA GLY A 187 -1.63 -0.66 21.06
C GLY A 187 -0.46 -1.35 21.78
N GLY A 188 0.77 -1.02 21.43
CA GLY A 188 1.97 -1.68 21.94
C GLY A 188 2.61 -0.95 23.12
N PRO A 189 3.66 -1.53 23.72
CA PRO A 189 4.30 -0.98 24.94
C PRO A 189 5.16 0.26 24.70
N ARG A 190 5.38 0.66 23.45
CA ARG A 190 6.26 1.79 23.06
C ARG A 190 5.50 3.08 22.75
N ILE A 191 4.21 3.14 23.07
CA ILE A 191 3.40 4.36 22.92
C ILE A 191 3.24 5.06 24.25
N ALA A 192 2.96 6.36 24.21
CA ALA A 192 2.70 7.14 25.40
C ALA A 192 1.42 6.68 26.13
N ASP A 193 1.37 6.90 27.45
CA ASP A 193 0.19 6.62 28.24
C ASP A 193 -1.04 7.31 27.65
N ASN A 194 -2.15 6.57 27.52
CA ASN A 194 -3.41 7.03 26.93
C ASN A 194 -3.38 7.32 25.41
N ALA A 195 -2.28 7.03 24.70
CA ALA A 195 -2.27 7.06 23.25
C ALA A 195 -2.71 5.69 22.67
N ILE A 196 -3.31 5.70 21.48
CA ILE A 196 -3.66 4.48 20.74
C ILE A 196 -2.50 4.05 19.86
N ALA A 197 -1.75 5.02 19.32
CA ALA A 197 -0.62 4.79 18.43
C ALA A 197 0.48 5.82 18.67
N GLY A 198 1.68 5.52 18.19
CA GLY A 198 2.83 6.42 18.25
C GLY A 198 3.88 6.02 17.22
N VAL A 199 4.85 6.91 17.00
CA VAL A 199 5.96 6.72 16.05
C VAL A 199 7.24 6.43 16.84
N PRO A 200 7.67 5.17 16.95
CA PRO A 200 8.85 4.81 17.75
C PRO A 200 10.16 5.33 17.17
N ASP A 201 10.24 5.49 15.84
CA ASP A 201 11.51 5.81 15.17
C ASP A 201 11.33 6.81 14.01
N VAL A 202 11.26 8.09 14.38
CA VAL A 202 11.17 9.21 13.43
C VAL A 202 12.39 9.27 12.51
N GLU A 203 13.58 8.92 13.00
CA GLU A 203 14.81 8.95 12.20
C GLU A 203 14.80 7.86 11.12
N TRP A 204 14.22 6.71 11.41
CA TRP A 204 14.02 5.67 10.39
C TRP A 204 13.08 6.16 9.27
N VAL A 205 12.03 6.88 9.58
CA VAL A 205 11.13 7.45 8.57
C VAL A 205 11.88 8.42 7.66
N LYS A 206 12.70 9.31 8.24
CA LYS A 206 13.56 10.24 7.47
C LYS A 206 14.55 9.49 6.59
N HIS A 207 15.14 8.43 7.12
CA HIS A 207 16.11 7.61 6.40
C HIS A 207 15.43 6.90 5.20
N VAL A 208 14.29 6.26 5.40
CA VAL A 208 13.52 5.62 4.30
C VAL A 208 13.17 6.66 3.23
N SER A 209 12.65 7.82 3.61
CA SER A 209 12.30 8.89 2.67
C SER A 209 13.52 9.39 1.89
N GLN A 210 14.69 9.45 2.53
CA GLN A 210 15.94 9.80 1.86
C GLN A 210 16.35 8.74 0.82
N ARG A 211 16.20 7.44 1.14
CA ARG A 211 16.44 6.34 0.19
C ARG A 211 15.50 6.42 -1.01
N LEU A 212 14.21 6.68 -0.78
CA LEU A 212 13.22 6.91 -1.85
C LEU A 212 13.64 8.07 -2.76
N LYS A 213 14.00 9.21 -2.17
CA LYS A 213 14.42 10.41 -2.89
C LYS A 213 15.65 10.17 -3.77
N GLN A 214 16.55 9.33 -3.33
CA GLN A 214 17.82 9.02 -4.02
C GLN A 214 17.70 7.83 -5.00
N GLY A 215 16.53 7.18 -5.09
CA GLY A 215 16.37 5.98 -5.91
C GLY A 215 17.17 4.78 -5.42
N GLN A 216 17.49 4.72 -4.12
CA GLN A 216 18.36 3.71 -3.51
C GLN A 216 17.55 2.51 -3.00
N ALA A 217 16.81 1.88 -3.89
CA ALA A 217 15.96 0.73 -3.54
C ALA A 217 16.78 -0.47 -3.02
N ALA A 218 17.95 -0.73 -3.59
CA ALA A 218 18.80 -1.85 -3.19
C ALA A 218 19.35 -1.68 -1.77
N GLU A 219 19.77 -0.47 -1.43
CA GLU A 219 20.26 -0.13 -0.09
C GLU A 219 19.12 -0.22 0.93
N LEU A 220 17.93 0.32 0.60
CA LEU A 220 16.76 0.21 1.45
C LEU A 220 16.39 -1.26 1.72
N VAL A 221 16.44 -2.11 0.70
CA VAL A 221 16.18 -3.56 0.84
C VAL A 221 17.17 -4.22 1.77
N ALA A 222 18.45 -3.87 1.69
CA ALA A 222 19.49 -4.42 2.57
C ALA A 222 19.30 -3.99 4.04
N GLU A 223 18.77 -2.80 4.26
CA GLU A 223 18.53 -2.22 5.59
C GLU A 223 17.19 -2.65 6.19
N ALA A 224 16.17 -2.93 5.38
CA ALA A 224 14.83 -3.32 5.81
C ALA A 224 14.76 -4.79 6.28
N THR A 225 15.55 -5.12 7.28
CA THR A 225 15.48 -6.44 7.94
C THR A 225 14.23 -6.55 8.81
N SER A 226 13.76 -7.79 9.08
CA SER A 226 12.61 -8.01 9.98
C SER A 226 12.83 -7.37 11.36
N ASP A 227 14.05 -7.45 11.90
CA ASP A 227 14.37 -6.84 13.20
C ASP A 227 14.35 -5.31 13.12
N ARG A 228 14.85 -4.72 12.02
CA ARG A 228 14.81 -3.28 11.82
C ARG A 228 13.38 -2.75 11.72
N MET A 229 12.55 -3.41 10.90
CA MET A 229 11.14 -3.05 10.75
C MET A 229 10.38 -3.18 12.07
N ARG A 230 10.63 -4.25 12.84
CA ARG A 230 10.04 -4.44 14.17
C ARG A 230 10.49 -3.39 15.18
N ALA A 231 11.75 -2.96 15.11
CA ALA A 231 12.24 -1.86 15.94
C ALA A 231 11.53 -0.53 15.63
N ALA A 232 11.08 -0.35 14.39
CA ALA A 232 10.31 0.82 13.97
C ALA A 232 8.80 0.76 14.34
N GLY A 233 8.33 -0.33 14.95
CA GLY A 233 6.95 -0.47 15.39
C GLY A 233 6.35 -1.83 15.03
N ASN A 234 5.23 -2.19 15.67
CA ASN A 234 4.54 -3.45 15.36
C ASN A 234 3.84 -3.44 13.98
N VAL A 235 3.69 -2.29 13.36
CA VAL A 235 3.21 -2.09 11.97
C VAL A 235 4.34 -1.65 11.01
N GLY A 236 5.59 -1.56 11.47
CA GLY A 236 6.73 -1.15 10.63
C GLY A 236 7.02 -2.06 9.43
N GLY A 237 6.48 -3.28 9.43
CA GLY A 237 6.56 -4.21 8.30
C GLY A 237 5.75 -3.79 7.06
N GLU A 238 4.86 -2.81 7.15
CA GLU A 238 4.17 -2.23 5.99
C GLU A 238 5.13 -1.56 4.99
N LEU A 239 6.36 -1.27 5.40
CA LEU A 239 7.42 -0.86 4.48
C LEU A 239 7.61 -1.88 3.35
N LEU A 240 7.26 -3.16 3.54
CA LEU A 240 7.34 -4.18 2.49
C LEU A 240 6.40 -3.89 1.30
N ASN A 241 5.27 -3.23 1.53
CA ASN A 241 4.36 -2.78 0.47
C ASN A 241 5.05 -1.75 -0.43
N TRP A 242 5.76 -0.79 0.18
CA TRP A 242 6.54 0.22 -0.54
C TRP A 242 7.72 -0.39 -1.28
N ILE A 243 8.39 -1.36 -0.69
CA ILE A 243 9.49 -2.09 -1.34
C ILE A 243 8.97 -2.88 -2.55
N ALA A 244 7.77 -3.49 -2.46
CA ALA A 244 7.14 -4.11 -3.61
C ALA A 244 6.82 -3.07 -4.70
N LEU A 245 6.27 -1.91 -4.33
CA LEU A 245 6.04 -0.82 -5.27
C LEU A 245 7.34 -0.38 -5.97
N LEU A 246 8.44 -0.21 -5.23
CA LEU A 246 9.75 0.16 -5.81
C LEU A 246 10.23 -0.89 -6.83
N GLY A 247 9.96 -2.16 -6.60
CA GLY A 247 10.24 -3.22 -7.56
C GLY A 247 9.50 -3.02 -8.88
N ALA A 248 8.21 -2.68 -8.81
CA ALA A 248 7.39 -2.42 -9.98
C ALA A 248 7.71 -1.09 -10.68
N VAL A 249 8.07 -0.07 -9.91
CA VAL A 249 8.50 1.24 -10.42
C VAL A 249 9.85 1.14 -11.15
N GLY A 250 10.75 0.30 -10.65
CA GLY A 250 12.10 0.20 -11.21
C GLY A 250 12.94 1.47 -10.95
N PRO A 251 13.85 1.84 -11.87
CA PRO A 251 14.83 2.92 -11.66
C PRO A 251 14.25 4.34 -11.91
N ARG A 252 12.93 4.51 -11.94
CA ARG A 252 12.29 5.81 -12.17
C ARG A 252 12.53 6.75 -10.99
N PRO A 253 12.85 8.03 -11.24
CA PRO A 253 12.97 9.02 -10.19
C PRO A 253 11.59 9.29 -9.57
N VAL A 254 11.56 9.53 -8.27
CA VAL A 254 10.36 10.04 -7.60
C VAL A 254 10.12 11.49 -8.00
N GLU A 255 8.89 11.83 -8.39
CA GLU A 255 8.50 13.19 -8.79
C GLU A 255 7.93 13.99 -7.63
N VAL A 256 7.13 13.35 -6.81
CA VAL A 256 6.59 13.92 -5.56
C VAL A 256 7.09 13.07 -4.40
N LEU A 257 7.64 13.72 -3.39
CA LEU A 257 7.96 13.09 -2.11
C LEU A 257 7.77 14.10 -0.98
N GLU A 258 6.71 13.90 -0.23
CA GLU A 258 6.40 14.70 0.96
C GLU A 258 6.48 13.83 2.21
N GLN A 259 7.33 14.26 3.14
CA GLN A 259 7.64 13.49 4.34
C GLN A 259 6.89 14.03 5.56
N GLN A 260 6.15 13.16 6.23
CA GLN A 260 5.58 13.44 7.55
C GLN A 260 6.18 12.48 8.60
N ALA A 261 7.49 12.65 8.85
CA ALA A 261 8.24 11.73 9.71
C ALA A 261 7.68 11.62 11.14
N HIS A 262 7.10 12.69 11.66
CA HIS A 262 6.45 12.71 12.99
C HIS A 262 5.14 11.90 13.02
N LEU A 263 4.56 11.57 11.86
CA LEU A 263 3.41 10.68 11.70
C LEU A 263 3.80 9.28 11.21
N GLY A 264 5.09 9.02 10.98
CA GLY A 264 5.59 7.70 10.64
C GLY A 264 5.59 7.33 9.17
N HIS A 265 5.30 8.26 8.25
CA HIS A 265 5.08 7.97 6.83
C HIS A 265 5.54 9.07 5.88
N SER A 266 5.36 8.82 4.59
CA SER A 266 5.55 9.77 3.48
C SER A 266 4.46 9.58 2.43
N TYR A 267 4.35 10.55 1.53
CA TYR A 267 3.60 10.48 0.28
C TYR A 267 4.58 10.55 -0.89
N ALA A 268 4.41 9.73 -1.90
CA ALA A 268 5.28 9.74 -3.07
C ALA A 268 4.49 9.43 -4.34
N ALA A 269 4.96 9.96 -5.48
CA ALA A 269 4.40 9.64 -6.79
C ALA A 269 5.50 9.51 -7.85
N TRP A 270 5.22 8.66 -8.84
CA TRP A 270 6.03 8.42 -10.04
C TRP A 270 5.11 8.38 -11.25
N THR A 271 5.57 8.87 -12.40
CA THR A 271 4.88 8.74 -13.68
C THR A 271 5.66 7.90 -14.67
N TRP A 272 4.97 7.34 -15.65
CA TRP A 272 5.55 6.68 -16.81
C TRP A 272 5.48 7.66 -17.99
N SER A 273 6.59 8.31 -18.29
CA SER A 273 6.77 9.15 -19.46
C SER A 273 7.31 8.34 -20.64
#